data_f6ab4401694ac75d98e3afdbc68b4292
#
_entry.id   f6ab4401694ac75d98e3afdbc68b4292
#
_cell.length_a   1.000
_cell.length_b   1.000
_cell.length_c   1.000
_cell.angle_alpha   90.00
_cell.angle_beta   90.00
_cell.angle_gamma   90.00
#
_symmetry.space_group_name_H-M   'P 1'
#
loop_
_entity.id
_entity.type
_entity.pdbx_description
1 polymer ?
#
loop_
_entity_poly.entity_id
_entity_poly.type
_entity_poly.pdbx_seq_one_letter_code
_entity_poly.pdbx_strand_id
1 'polypeptide(L)'
;GEIIEVLKKRIDPQGVIEYRIQEHGSHRILIQVPGATRTEIEGLKTRITRLGKLEFRLAASSDSPEYKEAVEGKQVPGFYKQWLRKKKGEEGEAGKWFLVQNKTAVSGEHLSRIYADRKGIEPVVGFEFDAIGKSKFGQITERNIGKPLAIILDGTLYSAPVIRDRIPGQGIIEGNFTQ
;
A
#
# COMPACT_ATOMS: atom_id res chain seq x y z
N GLY A 1 16.96 1.96 -7.12
CA GLY A 1 15.81 2.84 -6.86
C GLY A 1 14.62 2.09 -6.32
N GLU A 2 13.60 2.79 -5.81
CA GLU A 2 12.39 2.19 -5.20
C GLU A 2 11.62 1.28 -6.18
N ILE A 3 11.60 1.62 -7.46
CA ILE A 3 10.95 0.80 -8.50
C ILE A 3 11.57 -0.60 -8.55
N ILE A 4 12.88 -0.71 -8.40
CA ILE A 4 13.58 -1.99 -8.39
C ILE A 4 13.14 -2.84 -7.20
N GLU A 5 12.96 -2.28 -6.02
CA GLU A 5 12.49 -3.01 -4.83
C GLU A 5 11.02 -3.49 -4.99
N VAL A 6 10.16 -2.67 -5.59
CA VAL A 6 8.79 -3.09 -5.92
C VAL A 6 8.80 -4.23 -6.94
N LEU A 7 9.63 -4.13 -7.99
CA LEU A 7 9.75 -5.17 -9.00
C LEU A 7 10.29 -6.48 -8.41
N LYS A 8 11.30 -6.43 -7.55
CA LYS A 8 11.83 -7.61 -6.85
C LYS A 8 10.72 -8.34 -6.09
N LYS A 9 9.93 -7.64 -5.29
CA LYS A 9 8.80 -8.22 -4.54
C LYS A 9 7.72 -8.83 -5.45
N ARG A 10 7.51 -8.28 -6.65
CA ARG A 10 6.54 -8.81 -7.62
C ARG A 10 7.07 -10.01 -8.39
N ILE A 11 8.34 -10.01 -8.72
CA ILE A 11 9.00 -11.09 -9.47
C ILE A 11 9.14 -12.31 -8.57
N ASP A 12 9.63 -12.11 -7.36
CA ASP A 12 9.95 -13.20 -6.44
C ASP A 12 9.57 -12.85 -4.99
N PRO A 13 8.28 -12.98 -4.63
CA PRO A 13 7.82 -12.72 -3.26
C PRO A 13 8.46 -13.63 -2.22
N GLN A 14 8.99 -14.79 -2.63
CA GLN A 14 9.54 -15.83 -1.74
C GLN A 14 11.07 -15.87 -1.74
N GLY A 15 11.75 -15.12 -2.61
CA GLY A 15 13.20 -15.09 -2.68
C GLY A 15 13.83 -16.35 -3.27
N VAL A 16 13.13 -17.08 -4.14
CA VAL A 16 13.53 -18.41 -4.65
C VAL A 16 14.07 -18.35 -6.07
N ILE A 17 13.80 -17.28 -6.82
CA ILE A 17 14.15 -17.16 -8.25
C ILE A 17 15.46 -16.41 -8.40
N GLU A 18 16.42 -16.98 -9.12
CA GLU A 18 17.60 -16.23 -9.54
C GLU A 18 17.25 -15.26 -10.67
N TYR A 19 17.39 -13.96 -10.40
CA TYR A 19 17.18 -12.91 -11.40
C TYR A 19 18.16 -11.76 -11.21
N ARG A 20 18.40 -11.01 -12.30
CA ARG A 20 19.16 -9.76 -12.28
C ARG A 20 18.26 -8.62 -12.73
N ILE A 21 18.23 -7.53 -11.96
CA ILE A 21 17.54 -6.30 -12.32
C ILE A 21 18.57 -5.18 -12.39
N GLN A 22 18.60 -4.49 -13.53
CA GLN A 22 19.52 -3.39 -13.79
C GLN A 22 18.77 -2.23 -14.43
N GLU A 23 19.12 -1.01 -14.04
CA GLU A 23 18.69 0.18 -14.75
C GLU A 23 19.42 0.23 -16.11
N HIS A 24 18.67 0.45 -17.19
CA HIS A 24 19.20 0.53 -18.55
C HIS A 24 18.81 1.86 -19.20
N GLY A 25 19.69 2.83 -19.08
CA GLY A 25 19.39 4.22 -19.43
C GLY A 25 18.46 4.89 -18.41
N SER A 26 17.88 6.02 -18.75
CA SER A 26 17.05 6.83 -17.83
C SER A 26 15.61 6.34 -17.66
N HIS A 27 15.12 5.44 -18.52
CA HIS A 27 13.69 5.09 -18.59
C HIS A 27 13.41 3.59 -18.80
N ARG A 28 14.41 2.74 -18.69
CA ARG A 28 14.25 1.29 -18.91
C ARG A 28 14.86 0.49 -17.77
N ILE A 29 14.25 -0.64 -17.47
CA ILE A 29 14.75 -1.63 -16.52
C ILE A 29 14.93 -2.93 -17.27
N LEU A 30 16.14 -3.51 -17.20
CA LEU A 30 16.44 -4.82 -17.73
C LEU A 30 16.27 -5.85 -16.64
N ILE A 31 15.42 -6.85 -16.89
CA ILE A 31 15.21 -7.99 -16.01
C ILE A 31 15.66 -9.25 -16.74
N GLN A 32 16.64 -9.93 -16.18
CA GLN A 32 17.17 -11.20 -16.71
C GLN A 32 16.82 -12.32 -15.74
N VAL A 33 16.22 -13.39 -16.26
CA VAL A 33 15.88 -14.59 -15.49
C VAL A 33 16.52 -15.78 -16.22
N PRO A 34 17.71 -16.19 -15.82
CA PRO A 34 18.42 -17.31 -16.47
C PRO A 34 17.59 -18.59 -16.41
N GLY A 35 17.53 -19.32 -17.52
CA GLY A 35 16.84 -20.61 -17.58
C GLY A 35 15.31 -20.57 -17.63
N ALA A 36 14.69 -19.37 -17.58
CA ALA A 36 13.23 -19.26 -17.62
C ALA A 36 12.68 -19.64 -19.00
N THR A 37 11.62 -20.44 -18.98
CA THR A 37 10.84 -20.79 -20.16
C THR A 37 9.99 -19.60 -20.64
N ARG A 38 9.51 -19.66 -21.87
CA ARG A 38 8.64 -18.62 -22.43
C ARG A 38 7.38 -18.42 -21.60
N THR A 39 6.77 -19.48 -21.09
CA THR A 39 5.59 -19.44 -20.24
C THR A 39 5.86 -18.74 -18.90
N GLU A 40 7.02 -19.00 -18.31
CA GLU A 40 7.44 -18.33 -17.07
C GLU A 40 7.70 -16.84 -17.30
N ILE A 41 8.30 -16.46 -18.42
CA ILE A 41 8.51 -15.06 -18.80
C ILE A 41 7.17 -14.33 -18.99
N GLU A 42 6.18 -14.94 -19.63
CA GLU A 42 4.84 -14.34 -19.77
C GLU A 42 4.13 -14.21 -18.42
N GLY A 43 4.27 -15.20 -17.55
CA GLY A 43 3.77 -15.12 -16.17
C GLY A 43 4.44 -14.00 -15.37
N LEU A 44 5.76 -13.80 -15.54
CA LEU A 44 6.51 -12.70 -14.93
C LEU A 44 6.05 -11.34 -15.47
N LYS A 45 5.89 -11.19 -16.78
CA LYS A 45 5.37 -9.97 -17.40
C LYS A 45 4.01 -9.61 -16.81
N THR A 46 3.09 -10.57 -16.72
CA THR A 46 1.77 -10.35 -16.12
C THR A 46 1.84 -9.89 -14.67
N ARG A 47 2.76 -10.45 -13.87
CA ARG A 47 2.98 -10.02 -12.48
C ARG A 47 3.57 -8.62 -12.37
N ILE A 48 4.53 -8.30 -13.23
CA ILE A 48 5.22 -7.00 -13.26
C ILE A 48 4.27 -5.89 -13.73
N THR A 49 3.43 -6.16 -14.72
CA THR A 49 2.51 -5.19 -15.30
C THR A 49 1.19 -5.03 -14.51
N ARG A 50 0.92 -5.92 -13.55
CA ARG A 50 -0.20 -5.71 -12.65
C ARG A 50 -0.01 -4.39 -11.92
N LEU A 51 -1.00 -3.50 -12.05
CA LEU A 51 -1.13 -2.33 -11.20
C LEU A 51 -1.04 -2.80 -9.74
N GLY A 52 -0.24 -2.11 -8.93
CA GLY A 52 -0.11 -2.43 -7.52
C GLY A 52 -1.48 -2.58 -6.87
N LYS A 53 -1.64 -3.59 -6.03
CA LYS A 53 -2.89 -3.81 -5.30
C LYS A 53 -3.01 -2.75 -4.20
N LEU A 54 -3.63 -1.61 -4.52
CA LEU A 54 -3.93 -0.58 -3.53
C LEU A 54 -5.21 -0.96 -2.77
N GLU A 55 -5.13 -0.97 -1.46
CA GLU A 55 -6.24 -1.29 -0.58
C GLU A 55 -6.36 -0.21 0.51
N PHE A 56 -7.59 0.23 0.71
CA PHE A 56 -7.96 1.06 1.86
C PHE A 56 -8.66 0.18 2.88
N ARG A 57 -8.12 0.12 4.10
CA ARG A 57 -8.65 -0.71 5.17
C ARG A 57 -8.82 0.13 6.44
N LEU A 58 -9.89 -0.10 7.18
CA LEU A 58 -10.04 0.53 8.48
C LEU A 58 -9.05 -0.10 9.47
N ALA A 59 -8.52 0.71 10.38
CA ALA A 59 -7.74 0.24 11.50
C ALA A 59 -8.42 0.61 12.82
N ALA A 60 -8.15 -0.17 13.85
CA ALA A 60 -8.64 0.08 15.18
C ALA A 60 -7.99 1.34 15.77
N SER A 61 -8.77 2.15 16.46
CA SER A 61 -8.24 3.27 17.22
C SER A 61 -7.47 2.77 18.44
N SER A 62 -6.45 3.51 18.87
CA SER A 62 -5.57 3.11 19.98
C SER A 62 -6.28 2.98 21.34
N ASP A 63 -7.44 3.58 21.48
CA ASP A 63 -8.32 3.53 22.67
C ASP A 63 -9.37 2.42 22.60
N SER A 64 -9.53 1.76 21.44
CA SER A 64 -10.52 0.70 21.25
C SER A 64 -10.18 -0.57 22.03
N PRO A 65 -11.20 -1.37 22.42
CA PRO A 65 -10.98 -2.67 23.09
C PRO A 65 -10.11 -3.60 22.26
N GLU A 66 -10.34 -3.69 20.96
CA GLU A 66 -9.61 -4.54 20.03
C GLU A 66 -8.11 -4.20 20.02
N TYR A 67 -7.77 -2.91 20.02
CA TYR A 67 -6.38 -2.47 20.03
C TYR A 67 -5.70 -2.84 21.36
N LYS A 68 -6.37 -2.65 22.50
CA LYS A 68 -5.87 -3.01 23.83
C LYS A 68 -5.60 -4.52 23.94
N GLU A 69 -6.52 -5.34 23.48
CA GLU A 69 -6.33 -6.80 23.42
C GLU A 69 -5.13 -7.20 22.55
N ALA A 70 -4.95 -6.53 21.40
CA ALA A 70 -3.80 -6.78 20.54
C ALA A 70 -2.47 -6.34 21.16
N VAL A 71 -2.46 -5.28 21.98
CA VAL A 71 -1.28 -4.86 22.76
C VAL A 71 -0.90 -5.92 23.79
N GLU A 72 -1.89 -6.54 24.44
CA GLU A 72 -1.69 -7.66 25.39
C GLU A 72 -1.25 -8.98 24.71
N GLY A 73 -1.07 -8.98 23.39
CA GLY A 73 -0.64 -10.15 22.64
C GLY A 73 -1.77 -11.11 22.23
N LYS A 74 -3.04 -10.76 22.51
CA LYS A 74 -4.19 -11.56 22.10
C LYS A 74 -4.42 -11.46 20.61
N GLN A 75 -4.91 -12.54 20.00
CA GLN A 75 -5.42 -12.52 18.63
C GLN A 75 -6.80 -11.91 18.63
N VAL A 76 -7.01 -10.89 17.79
CA VAL A 76 -8.29 -10.19 17.63
C VAL A 76 -8.96 -10.66 16.34
N PRO A 77 -10.10 -11.37 16.42
CA PRO A 77 -10.79 -11.84 15.22
C PRO A 77 -11.14 -10.71 14.26
N GLY A 78 -10.89 -10.90 12.96
CA GLY A 78 -11.16 -9.91 11.92
C GLY A 78 -10.10 -8.82 11.76
N PHE A 79 -8.99 -8.90 12.52
CA PHE A 79 -7.90 -7.94 12.48
C PHE A 79 -6.54 -8.65 12.39
N TYR A 80 -5.52 -7.90 11.92
CA TYR A 80 -4.12 -8.30 11.95
C TYR A 80 -3.22 -7.11 12.23
N LYS A 81 -2.02 -7.38 12.80
CA LYS A 81 -1.00 -6.34 13.02
C LYS A 81 -0.27 -6.07 11.72
N GLN A 82 -0.19 -4.80 11.34
CA GLN A 82 0.55 -4.33 10.18
C GLN A 82 1.50 -3.21 10.56
N TRP A 83 2.78 -3.39 10.22
CA TRP A 83 3.81 -2.40 10.49
C TRP A 83 3.81 -1.31 9.43
N LEU A 84 3.91 -0.05 9.89
CA LEU A 84 4.10 1.07 8.99
C LEU A 84 5.49 0.98 8.35
N ARG A 85 5.56 1.19 7.04
CA ARG A 85 6.82 1.22 6.30
C ARG A 85 7.73 2.31 6.88
N LYS A 86 8.95 1.94 7.23
CA LYS A 86 9.97 2.90 7.71
C LYS A 86 10.41 3.84 6.59
N LYS A 87 10.78 5.05 6.96
CA LYS A 87 11.47 5.98 6.06
C LYS A 87 12.86 5.47 5.72
N LYS A 88 13.33 5.75 4.51
CA LYS A 88 14.71 5.47 4.13
C LYS A 88 15.64 6.31 5.04
N GLY A 89 16.49 5.65 5.84
CA GLY A 89 17.38 6.31 6.80
C GLY A 89 16.88 6.33 8.27
N GLU A 90 15.66 5.85 8.55
CA GLU A 90 15.26 5.59 9.94
C GLU A 90 15.87 4.26 10.43
N GLU A 91 16.92 4.35 11.21
CA GLU A 91 17.47 3.23 11.99
C GLU A 91 16.74 3.16 13.34
N GLY A 92 16.47 1.94 13.82
CA GLY A 92 15.88 1.71 15.14
C GLY A 92 14.90 0.54 15.18
N GLU A 93 14.68 0.01 16.39
CA GLU A 93 13.74 -1.08 16.65
C GLU A 93 12.29 -0.65 16.46
N ALA A 94 11.45 -1.63 16.11
CA ALA A 94 10.00 -1.61 16.09
C ALA A 94 9.34 -0.30 15.65
N GLY A 95 9.12 -0.15 14.34
CA GLY A 95 8.29 0.92 13.79
C GLY A 95 6.88 0.92 14.41
N LYS A 96 6.11 1.98 14.15
CA LYS A 96 4.71 2.05 14.52
C LYS A 96 3.91 0.97 13.78
N TRP A 97 3.06 0.24 14.51
CA TRP A 97 2.13 -0.73 13.92
C TRP A 97 0.68 -0.29 14.10
N PHE A 98 -0.18 -0.86 13.29
CA PHE A 98 -1.62 -0.63 13.32
C PHE A 98 -2.35 -1.97 13.36
N LEU A 99 -3.48 -2.02 14.04
CA LEU A 99 -4.37 -3.16 14.03
C LEU A 99 -5.39 -2.96 12.90
N VAL A 100 -5.15 -3.63 11.78
CA VAL A 100 -5.87 -3.42 10.50
C VAL A 100 -6.94 -4.47 10.32
N GLN A 101 -8.13 -4.08 9.84
CA GLN A 101 -9.18 -5.02 9.52
C GLN A 101 -8.81 -5.92 8.33
N ASN A 102 -9.16 -7.20 8.42
CA ASN A 102 -9.00 -8.16 7.31
C ASN A 102 -9.83 -7.75 6.08
N LYS A 103 -10.97 -7.07 6.31
CA LYS A 103 -11.86 -6.63 5.24
C LYS A 103 -11.31 -5.36 4.57
N THR A 104 -11.15 -5.40 3.26
CA THR A 104 -10.85 -4.21 2.45
C THR A 104 -12.09 -3.31 2.42
N ALA A 105 -11.92 -2.05 2.77
CA ALA A 105 -12.98 -1.07 2.75
C ALA A 105 -13.28 -0.61 1.31
N VAL A 106 -12.22 -0.22 0.58
CA VAL A 106 -12.27 0.07 -0.86
C VAL A 106 -10.99 -0.46 -1.50
N SER A 107 -11.11 -1.12 -2.64
CA SER A 107 -9.97 -1.63 -3.39
C SER A 107 -9.57 -0.68 -4.53
N GLY A 108 -8.34 -0.79 -4.96
CA GLY A 108 -7.80 0.00 -6.06
C GLY A 108 -8.44 -0.28 -7.43
N GLU A 109 -9.25 -1.33 -7.56
CA GLU A 109 -10.02 -1.58 -8.80
C GLU A 109 -11.00 -0.46 -9.14
N HIS A 110 -11.42 0.32 -8.13
CA HIS A 110 -12.28 1.49 -8.29
C HIS A 110 -11.51 2.80 -8.54
N LEU A 111 -10.18 2.76 -8.65
CA LEU A 111 -9.38 3.93 -8.99
C LEU A 111 -9.57 4.29 -10.47
N SER A 112 -10.05 5.49 -10.72
CA SER A 112 -10.15 6.05 -12.07
C SER A 112 -8.90 6.85 -12.45
N ARG A 113 -8.21 7.43 -11.47
CA ARG A 113 -7.02 8.25 -11.70
C ARG A 113 -6.05 8.18 -10.53
N ILE A 114 -4.76 8.07 -10.86
CA ILE A 114 -3.64 8.24 -9.93
C ILE A 114 -2.67 9.21 -10.57
N TYR A 115 -2.16 10.18 -9.81
CA TYR A 115 -1.24 11.18 -10.31
C TYR A 115 -0.24 11.60 -9.24
N ALA A 116 0.97 11.91 -9.67
CA ALA A 116 1.96 12.52 -8.80
C ALA A 116 1.60 13.99 -8.58
N ASP A 117 1.73 14.47 -7.36
CA ASP A 117 1.48 15.84 -6.97
C ASP A 117 2.49 16.28 -5.90
N ARG A 118 2.45 17.52 -5.48
CA ARG A 118 3.32 18.06 -4.44
C ARG A 118 2.53 18.85 -3.42
N LYS A 119 2.84 18.64 -2.16
CA LYS A 119 2.39 19.48 -1.05
C LYS A 119 3.58 20.31 -0.57
N GLY A 120 3.72 21.51 -1.13
CA GLY A 120 4.96 22.28 -0.97
C GLY A 120 6.13 21.61 -1.69
N ILE A 121 7.15 21.20 -0.94
CA ILE A 121 8.32 20.48 -1.47
C ILE A 121 8.18 18.95 -1.39
N GLU A 122 7.20 18.44 -0.65
CA GLU A 122 7.02 17.01 -0.43
C GLU A 122 6.23 16.37 -1.58
N PRO A 123 6.74 15.25 -2.18
CA PRO A 123 6.00 14.50 -3.17
C PRO A 123 4.83 13.78 -2.50
N VAL A 124 3.66 13.85 -3.12
CA VAL A 124 2.44 13.18 -2.70
C VAL A 124 1.81 12.44 -3.88
N VAL A 125 0.93 11.49 -3.58
CA VAL A 125 0.16 10.77 -4.61
C VAL A 125 -1.30 11.15 -4.49
N GLY A 126 -1.81 11.79 -5.55
CA GLY A 126 -3.23 12.05 -5.69
C GLY A 126 -3.96 10.82 -6.25
N PHE A 127 -5.18 10.61 -5.80
CA PHE A 127 -6.05 9.55 -6.31
C PHE A 127 -7.49 10.03 -6.49
N GLU A 128 -8.17 9.41 -7.43
CA GLU A 128 -9.59 9.62 -7.68
C GLU A 128 -10.25 8.27 -7.98
N PHE A 129 -11.41 8.04 -7.37
CA PHE A 129 -12.23 6.86 -7.61
C PHE A 129 -13.26 7.08 -8.73
N ASP A 130 -13.72 6.00 -9.34
CA ASP A 130 -14.91 5.94 -10.17
C ASP A 130 -16.19 6.22 -9.35
N ALA A 131 -17.35 6.26 -9.99
CA ALA A 131 -18.61 6.57 -9.32
C ALA A 131 -18.94 5.58 -8.18
N ILE A 132 -18.61 4.29 -8.36
CA ILE A 132 -18.86 3.25 -7.36
C ILE A 132 -17.91 3.43 -6.18
N GLY A 133 -16.62 3.62 -6.45
CA GLY A 133 -15.60 3.87 -5.42
C GLY A 133 -15.86 5.16 -4.66
N LYS A 134 -16.26 6.25 -5.31
CA LYS A 134 -16.66 7.52 -4.69
C LYS A 134 -17.80 7.32 -3.68
N SER A 135 -18.83 6.61 -4.08
CA SER A 135 -19.97 6.31 -3.20
C SER A 135 -19.54 5.49 -1.99
N LYS A 136 -18.83 4.36 -2.22
CA LYS A 136 -18.33 3.50 -1.15
C LYS A 136 -17.39 4.24 -0.20
N PHE A 137 -16.42 4.97 -0.74
CA PHE A 137 -15.41 5.67 0.06
C PHE A 137 -16.03 6.78 0.90
N GLY A 138 -16.96 7.55 0.31
CA GLY A 138 -17.73 8.57 1.02
C GLY A 138 -18.51 8.00 2.20
N GLN A 139 -19.27 6.92 2.01
CA GLN A 139 -20.04 6.27 3.07
C GLN A 139 -19.13 5.68 4.18
N ILE A 140 -18.02 5.04 3.79
CA ILE A 140 -17.10 4.43 4.75
C ILE A 140 -16.41 5.49 5.59
N THR A 141 -15.94 6.58 4.99
CA THR A 141 -15.27 7.64 5.73
C THR A 141 -16.23 8.39 6.63
N GLU A 142 -17.46 8.67 6.19
CA GLU A 142 -18.50 9.29 7.01
C GLU A 142 -18.83 8.49 8.28
N ARG A 143 -18.96 7.16 8.16
CA ARG A 143 -19.29 6.26 9.28
C ARG A 143 -18.12 5.97 10.22
N ASN A 144 -16.90 6.33 9.83
CA ASN A 144 -15.68 5.98 10.56
C ASN A 144 -14.80 7.22 10.86
N ILE A 145 -15.39 8.38 11.01
CA ILE A 145 -14.69 9.58 11.48
C ILE A 145 -14.01 9.27 12.82
N GLY A 146 -12.77 9.72 13.00
CA GLY A 146 -11.94 9.46 14.17
C GLY A 146 -11.13 8.16 14.10
N LYS A 147 -11.41 7.25 13.17
CA LYS A 147 -10.65 6.00 13.01
C LYS A 147 -9.51 6.15 11.99
N PRO A 148 -8.39 5.42 12.16
CA PRO A 148 -7.34 5.39 11.16
C PRO A 148 -7.78 4.64 9.91
N LEU A 149 -7.39 5.16 8.74
CA LEU A 149 -7.57 4.53 7.44
C LEU A 149 -6.22 4.06 6.90
N ALA A 150 -5.96 2.77 6.98
CA ALA A 150 -4.74 2.16 6.48
C ALA A 150 -4.72 2.16 4.95
N ILE A 151 -3.65 2.68 4.37
CA ILE A 151 -3.36 2.71 2.94
C ILE A 151 -2.27 1.69 2.67
N ILE A 152 -2.64 0.59 2.02
CA ILE A 152 -1.79 -0.57 1.82
C ILE A 152 -1.58 -0.78 0.32
N LEU A 153 -0.33 -0.83 -0.09
CA LEU A 153 0.07 -1.12 -1.47
C LEU A 153 0.91 -2.40 -1.49
N ASP A 154 0.48 -3.38 -2.26
CA ASP A 154 1.13 -4.70 -2.37
C ASP A 154 1.44 -5.34 -0.99
N GLY A 155 0.49 -5.25 -0.06
CA GLY A 155 0.63 -5.79 1.29
C GLY A 155 1.52 -4.96 2.23
N THR A 156 2.04 -3.82 1.81
CA THR A 156 2.85 -2.92 2.63
C THR A 156 2.03 -1.71 3.06
N LEU A 157 2.00 -1.43 4.36
CA LEU A 157 1.32 -0.25 4.92
C LEU A 157 2.19 0.99 4.73
N TYR A 158 1.71 1.95 3.94
CA TYR A 158 2.41 3.21 3.65
C TYR A 158 2.00 4.34 4.58
N SER A 159 0.73 4.43 4.91
CA SER A 159 0.23 5.42 5.86
C SER A 159 -1.09 4.96 6.47
N ALA A 160 -1.47 5.57 7.60
CA ALA A 160 -2.75 5.33 8.26
C ALA A 160 -3.25 6.64 8.90
N PRO A 161 -3.68 7.62 8.07
CA PRO A 161 -4.22 8.87 8.58
C PRO A 161 -5.55 8.64 9.31
N VAL A 162 -5.84 9.48 10.30
CA VAL A 162 -7.16 9.51 10.94
C VAL A 162 -8.15 10.20 10.01
N ILE A 163 -9.29 9.57 9.81
CA ILE A 163 -10.41 10.13 9.04
C ILE A 163 -10.97 11.31 9.85
N ARG A 164 -10.85 12.52 9.32
CA ARG A 164 -11.33 13.74 9.99
C ARG A 164 -12.73 14.15 9.54
N ASP A 165 -13.08 13.79 8.31
CA ASP A 165 -14.34 14.14 7.68
C ASP A 165 -14.69 13.12 6.58
N ARG A 166 -15.92 13.23 6.06
CA ARG A 166 -16.34 12.48 4.86
C ARG A 166 -15.47 12.86 3.67
N ILE A 167 -14.85 11.86 3.03
CA ILE A 167 -13.99 12.07 1.85
C ILE A 167 -14.80 11.69 0.60
N PRO A 168 -15.04 12.62 -0.33
CA PRO A 168 -15.93 12.38 -1.48
C PRO A 168 -15.32 11.51 -2.60
N GLY A 169 -14.30 10.71 -2.29
CA GLY A 169 -13.72 9.74 -3.24
C GLY A 169 -12.55 10.26 -4.06
N GLN A 170 -11.94 11.33 -3.63
CA GLN A 170 -10.64 11.82 -4.11
C GLN A 170 -9.82 12.30 -2.93
N GLY A 171 -8.50 12.24 -3.04
CA GLY A 171 -7.63 12.66 -1.95
C GLY A 171 -6.17 12.61 -2.31
N ILE A 172 -5.36 12.95 -1.31
CA ILE A 172 -3.90 12.93 -1.40
C ILE A 172 -3.39 11.92 -0.36
N ILE A 173 -2.53 11.04 -0.80
CA ILE A 173 -1.79 10.15 0.08
C ILE A 173 -0.47 10.84 0.38
N GLU A 174 -0.30 11.25 1.63
CA GLU A 174 0.96 11.73 2.15
C GLU A 174 1.78 10.52 2.60
N GLY A 175 2.98 10.41 2.12
CA GLY A 175 3.88 9.31 2.45
C GLY A 175 5.30 9.68 2.05
N ASN A 176 6.26 8.84 2.45
CA ASN A 176 7.65 9.06 2.06
C ASN A 176 7.86 8.57 0.63
N PHE A 177 7.31 9.29 -0.31
CA PHE A 177 7.57 9.04 -1.72
C PHE A 177 8.87 9.77 -2.10
N THR A 178 9.83 9.04 -2.63
CA THR A 178 11.02 9.62 -3.29
C THR A 178 10.71 9.76 -4.77
N GLN A 179 11.16 10.87 -5.34
CA GLN A 179 11.11 11.10 -6.80
C GLN A 179 11.99 10.10 -7.53
#